data_cd714968f83399cda94337ecad5cd75a
#
_entry.id   cd714968f83399cda94337ecad5cd75a
#
_cell.length_a   1.000
_cell.length_b   1.000
_cell.length_c   1.000
_cell.angle_alpha   90.00
_cell.angle_beta   90.00
_cell.angle_gamma   90.00
#
_symmetry.space_group_name_H-M   'P 1'
#
loop_
_entity.id
_entity.type
_entity.pdbx_description
1 polymer ?
#
loop_
_entity_poly.entity_id
_entity_poly.type
_entity_poly.pdbx_seq_one_letter_code
_entity_poly.pdbx_strand_id
1 'polypeptide(L)'
;MSLTRAEIDEFWETWLEVNREAERIGDWRIMAEWYAEDATYGWMYSVDEHFMAVGRDQIRDYAIGIEMDGFDGWHYDYVCTMVDEQKSMVLGFWKQRSGIVDDETGGEYEILGIGGSWFGLERQVGGADDGLIKFAWQRDWFDMPSTAHTFMEILKAGKAPDTLLERIKVSGHGVPGHYHLADLPSTVWPPPVEAGEHITQQKAPEVTA
;
A
#
# COMPACT_ATOMS: atom_id res chain seq x y z
N MET A 1 12.46 1.56 21.85
CA MET A 1 12.48 0.13 22.33
C MET A 1 11.91 -0.70 21.20
N SER A 2 12.58 -1.81 20.83
CA SER A 2 12.06 -2.74 19.83
C SER A 2 10.75 -3.36 20.31
N LEU A 3 9.81 -3.58 19.39
CA LEU A 3 8.56 -4.28 19.67
C LEU A 3 8.84 -5.79 19.77
N THR A 4 8.11 -6.46 20.64
CA THR A 4 8.13 -7.93 20.71
C THR A 4 7.27 -8.52 19.60
N ARG A 5 7.53 -9.77 19.25
CA ARG A 5 6.73 -10.50 18.27
C ARG A 5 5.24 -10.53 18.63
N ALA A 6 4.92 -10.73 19.89
CA ALA A 6 3.51 -10.76 20.35
C ALA A 6 2.80 -9.41 20.16
N GLU A 7 3.49 -8.30 20.44
CA GLU A 7 2.94 -6.96 20.21
C GLU A 7 2.71 -6.67 18.73
N ILE A 8 3.63 -7.12 17.85
CA ILE A 8 3.48 -6.96 16.40
C ILE A 8 2.31 -7.81 15.89
N ASP A 9 2.19 -9.06 16.33
CA ASP A 9 1.11 -9.95 15.91
C ASP A 9 -0.26 -9.42 16.36
N GLU A 10 -0.40 -8.97 17.61
CA GLU A 10 -1.64 -8.38 18.13
C GLU A 10 -2.04 -7.10 17.36
N PHE A 11 -1.08 -6.21 17.14
CA PHE A 11 -1.30 -5.00 16.35
C PHE A 11 -1.77 -5.33 14.93
N TRP A 12 -1.07 -6.27 14.27
CA TRP A 12 -1.35 -6.67 12.90
C TRP A 12 -2.75 -7.31 12.75
N GLU A 13 -3.10 -8.23 13.64
CA GLU A 13 -4.43 -8.88 13.62
C GLU A 13 -5.55 -7.86 13.80
N THR A 14 -5.38 -6.92 14.76
CA THR A 14 -6.36 -5.86 14.99
C THR A 14 -6.47 -4.92 13.77
N TRP A 15 -5.34 -4.58 13.16
CA TRP A 15 -5.34 -3.76 11.95
C TRP A 15 -6.03 -4.46 10.77
N LEU A 16 -5.85 -5.77 10.59
CA LEU A 16 -6.55 -6.54 9.57
C LEU A 16 -8.07 -6.53 9.76
N GLU A 17 -8.56 -6.49 11.00
CA GLU A 17 -9.99 -6.34 11.27
C GLU A 17 -10.50 -4.97 10.82
N VAL A 18 -9.73 -3.90 11.10
CA VAL A 18 -10.08 -2.54 10.66
C VAL A 18 -10.01 -2.42 9.13
N ASN A 19 -9.05 -3.07 8.48
CA ASN A 19 -8.98 -3.13 7.01
C ASN A 19 -10.26 -3.75 6.41
N ARG A 20 -10.71 -4.90 6.93
CA ARG A 20 -11.97 -5.53 6.49
C ARG A 20 -13.19 -4.65 6.76
N GLU A 21 -13.20 -3.90 7.87
CA GLU A 21 -14.28 -2.95 8.14
C GLU A 21 -14.25 -1.77 7.16
N ALA A 22 -13.07 -1.23 6.82
CA ALA A 22 -12.91 -0.20 5.81
C ALA A 22 -13.45 -0.65 4.44
N GLU A 23 -13.11 -1.86 4.02
CA GLU A 23 -13.64 -2.50 2.80
C GLU A 23 -15.17 -2.62 2.85
N ARG A 24 -15.71 -3.11 3.98
CA ARG A 24 -17.15 -3.31 4.15
C ARG A 24 -17.95 -2.02 4.08
N ILE A 25 -17.43 -0.91 4.63
CA ILE A 25 -18.12 0.39 4.61
C ILE A 25 -17.75 1.23 3.38
N GLY A 26 -16.73 0.85 2.61
CA GLY A 26 -16.22 1.59 1.46
C GLY A 26 -15.49 2.88 1.85
N ASP A 27 -14.93 2.96 3.05
CA ASP A 27 -14.16 4.13 3.51
C ASP A 27 -12.89 3.69 4.25
N TRP A 28 -11.76 3.78 3.57
CA TRP A 28 -10.46 3.44 4.13
C TRP A 28 -9.87 4.53 5.04
N ARG A 29 -10.46 5.74 5.07
CA ARG A 29 -9.99 6.85 5.93
C ARG A 29 -10.02 6.52 7.42
N ILE A 30 -10.85 5.55 7.83
CA ILE A 30 -10.87 5.05 9.23
C ILE A 30 -9.55 4.44 9.67
N MET A 31 -8.69 4.02 8.72
CA MET A 31 -7.39 3.43 9.01
C MET A 31 -6.31 4.48 9.32
N ALA A 32 -6.57 5.77 9.11
CA ALA A 32 -5.58 6.83 9.29
C ALA A 32 -5.00 6.87 10.70
N GLU A 33 -5.80 6.57 11.71
CA GLU A 33 -5.38 6.56 13.11
C GLU A 33 -4.34 5.48 13.45
N TRP A 34 -4.10 4.53 12.54
CA TRP A 34 -3.06 3.50 12.70
C TRP A 34 -1.66 3.98 12.32
N TYR A 35 -1.54 5.16 11.70
CA TYR A 35 -0.28 5.76 11.32
C TYR A 35 0.20 6.78 12.34
N ALA A 36 1.53 6.86 12.52
CA ALA A 36 2.16 7.92 13.29
C ALA A 36 1.86 9.30 12.66
N GLU A 37 1.96 10.36 13.44
CA GLU A 37 1.68 11.72 12.98
C GLU A 37 2.58 12.13 11.80
N ASP A 38 3.84 11.67 11.80
CA ASP A 38 4.85 11.93 10.78
C ASP A 38 5.11 10.75 9.83
N ALA A 39 4.23 9.73 9.84
CA ALA A 39 4.36 8.55 9.00
C ALA A 39 4.44 8.89 7.51
N THR A 40 5.05 7.99 6.73
CA THR A 40 5.07 8.11 5.26
C THR A 40 4.43 6.90 4.60
N TYR A 41 3.65 7.13 3.54
CA TYR A 41 3.04 6.08 2.76
C TYR A 41 3.26 6.33 1.27
N GLY A 42 3.80 5.35 0.56
CA GLY A 42 4.08 5.55 -0.86
C GLY A 42 4.31 4.28 -1.65
N TRP A 43 4.27 4.43 -2.97
CA TRP A 43 4.52 3.35 -3.94
C TRP A 43 5.08 3.88 -5.24
N MET A 44 5.67 2.98 -6.03
CA MET A 44 6.07 3.27 -7.39
C MET A 44 4.85 3.25 -8.30
N TYR A 45 4.64 4.34 -9.04
CA TYR A 45 3.51 4.45 -9.97
C TYR A 45 3.92 4.22 -11.42
N SER A 46 4.98 4.88 -11.86
CA SER A 46 5.54 4.73 -13.21
C SER A 46 7.08 4.84 -13.17
N VAL A 47 7.72 4.90 -14.33
CA VAL A 47 9.20 5.01 -14.42
C VAL A 47 9.74 6.35 -13.95
N ASP A 48 8.93 7.40 -13.94
CA ASP A 48 9.33 8.78 -13.65
C ASP A 48 8.42 9.47 -12.62
N GLU A 49 7.38 8.77 -12.14
CA GLU A 49 6.42 9.30 -11.19
C GLU A 49 6.11 8.28 -10.10
N HIS A 50 6.10 8.73 -8.86
CA HIS A 50 5.76 7.92 -7.70
C HIS A 50 4.75 8.64 -6.81
N PHE A 51 4.02 7.87 -6.03
CA PHE A 51 3.15 8.39 -4.99
C PHE A 51 3.87 8.45 -3.65
N MET A 52 3.64 9.53 -2.90
CA MET A 52 4.11 9.68 -1.53
C MET A 52 3.19 10.61 -0.74
N ALA A 53 2.64 10.11 0.36
CA ALA A 53 1.98 10.89 1.39
C ALA A 53 2.91 11.04 2.60
N VAL A 54 3.02 12.24 3.16
CA VAL A 54 3.85 12.54 4.31
C VAL A 54 2.97 13.11 5.43
N GLY A 55 2.98 12.42 6.56
CA GLY A 55 2.11 12.71 7.69
C GLY A 55 0.73 12.06 7.58
N ARG A 56 0.14 11.78 8.77
CA ARG A 56 -1.17 11.11 8.93
C ARG A 56 -2.28 11.78 8.11
N ASP A 57 -2.30 13.11 8.07
CA ASP A 57 -3.32 13.85 7.34
C ASP A 57 -3.25 13.62 5.83
N GLN A 58 -2.04 13.64 5.24
CA GLN A 58 -1.89 13.31 3.82
C GLN A 58 -2.16 11.84 3.54
N ILE A 59 -1.80 10.95 4.46
CA ILE A 59 -2.15 9.52 4.33
C ILE A 59 -3.66 9.37 4.29
N ARG A 60 -4.40 9.98 5.23
CA ARG A 60 -5.87 9.95 5.27
C ARG A 60 -6.49 10.52 4.00
N ASP A 61 -6.02 11.71 3.58
CA ASP A 61 -6.69 12.45 2.52
C ASP A 61 -6.27 11.97 1.12
N TYR A 62 -5.03 11.53 0.93
CA TYR A 62 -4.49 11.14 -0.38
C TYR A 62 -4.41 9.62 -0.54
N ALA A 63 -3.60 8.90 0.28
CA ALA A 63 -3.33 7.48 0.07
C ALA A 63 -4.56 6.59 0.27
N ILE A 64 -5.24 6.75 1.40
CA ILE A 64 -6.45 5.99 1.75
C ILE A 64 -7.75 6.80 1.54
N GLY A 65 -7.62 8.01 0.99
CA GLY A 65 -8.69 8.86 0.51
C GLY A 65 -8.77 8.85 -1.00
N ILE A 66 -8.21 9.86 -1.67
CA ILE A 66 -8.31 10.07 -3.11
C ILE A 66 -7.87 8.83 -3.91
N GLU A 67 -6.78 8.15 -3.51
CA GLU A 67 -6.29 6.97 -4.22
C GLU A 67 -7.22 5.75 -4.08
N MET A 68 -8.07 5.71 -3.06
CA MET A 68 -9.06 4.67 -2.87
C MET A 68 -10.46 5.05 -3.40
N ASP A 69 -10.69 6.32 -3.75
CA ASP A 69 -11.96 6.75 -4.35
C ASP A 69 -12.19 6.02 -5.69
N GLY A 70 -13.37 5.44 -5.87
CA GLY A 70 -13.73 4.67 -7.06
C GLY A 70 -13.46 3.17 -6.96
N PHE A 71 -12.92 2.70 -5.84
CA PHE A 71 -12.74 1.29 -5.54
C PHE A 71 -13.86 0.73 -4.62
N ASP A 72 -15.09 1.21 -4.80
CA ASP A 72 -16.25 0.70 -4.08
C ASP A 72 -16.42 -0.81 -4.32
N GLY A 73 -16.49 -1.59 -3.25
CA GLY A 73 -16.61 -3.05 -3.32
C GLY A 73 -15.30 -3.80 -3.58
N TRP A 74 -14.20 -3.08 -3.81
CA TRP A 74 -12.88 -3.73 -3.88
C TRP A 74 -12.42 -4.16 -2.50
N HIS A 75 -11.65 -5.25 -2.45
CA HIS A 75 -11.06 -5.78 -1.22
C HIS A 75 -9.67 -6.35 -1.45
N TYR A 76 -8.88 -6.34 -0.38
CA TYR A 76 -7.47 -6.69 -0.37
C TYR A 76 -7.25 -7.84 0.63
N ASP A 77 -7.36 -9.08 0.14
CA ASP A 77 -7.21 -10.25 1.00
C ASP A 77 -5.73 -10.53 1.29
N TYR A 78 -5.28 -10.26 2.50
CA TYR A 78 -3.93 -10.62 2.94
C TYR A 78 -3.81 -12.14 3.06
N VAL A 79 -3.10 -12.76 2.12
CA VAL A 79 -2.98 -14.22 1.99
C VAL A 79 -1.71 -14.78 2.62
N CYS A 80 -0.71 -13.94 2.85
CA CYS A 80 0.56 -14.30 3.48
C CYS A 80 1.14 -13.11 4.22
N THR A 81 1.70 -13.35 5.40
CA THR A 81 2.35 -12.33 6.23
C THR A 81 3.70 -12.83 6.71
N MET A 82 4.71 -11.97 6.64
CA MET A 82 6.04 -12.19 7.21
C MET A 82 6.36 -11.07 8.20
N VAL A 83 6.95 -11.44 9.34
CA VAL A 83 7.31 -10.49 10.40
C VAL A 83 8.81 -10.54 10.65
N ASP A 84 9.46 -9.39 10.58
CA ASP A 84 10.81 -9.17 11.09
C ASP A 84 10.73 -8.47 12.46
N GLU A 85 10.80 -9.27 13.53
CA GLU A 85 10.72 -8.76 14.90
C GLU A 85 11.88 -7.82 15.23
N GLN A 86 13.09 -8.10 14.72
CA GLN A 86 14.27 -7.32 15.06
C GLN A 86 14.17 -5.88 14.56
N LYS A 87 13.49 -5.70 13.43
CA LYS A 87 13.29 -4.40 12.79
C LYS A 87 11.89 -3.83 12.99
N SER A 88 11.02 -4.54 13.74
CA SER A 88 9.61 -4.19 13.92
C SER A 88 8.91 -3.94 12.57
N MET A 89 9.03 -4.91 11.65
CA MET A 89 8.45 -4.80 10.31
C MET A 89 7.49 -5.93 10.01
N VAL A 90 6.49 -5.63 9.20
CA VAL A 90 5.53 -6.60 8.64
C VAL A 90 5.53 -6.47 7.13
N LEU A 91 5.59 -7.60 6.44
CA LEU A 91 5.42 -7.72 5.01
C LEU A 91 4.16 -8.54 4.74
N GLY A 92 3.15 -7.93 4.16
CA GLY A 92 1.89 -8.59 3.83
C GLY A 92 1.69 -8.69 2.32
N PHE A 93 1.37 -9.90 1.84
CA PHE A 93 0.98 -10.11 0.44
C PHE A 93 -0.53 -10.22 0.36
N TRP A 94 -1.14 -9.48 -0.54
CA TRP A 94 -2.58 -9.45 -0.72
C TRP A 94 -2.98 -9.74 -2.17
N LYS A 95 -4.21 -10.23 -2.31
CA LYS A 95 -4.93 -10.31 -3.57
C LYS A 95 -5.91 -9.15 -3.63
N GLN A 96 -5.99 -8.49 -4.77
CA GLN A 96 -6.91 -7.40 -5.00
C GLN A 96 -8.06 -7.88 -5.89
N ARG A 97 -9.28 -7.85 -5.37
CA ARG A 97 -10.49 -8.28 -6.06
C ARG A 97 -11.53 -7.16 -6.11
N SER A 98 -12.26 -7.13 -7.21
CA SER A 98 -13.09 -5.96 -7.54
C SER A 98 -14.49 -5.97 -6.94
N GLY A 99 -14.97 -7.09 -6.39
CA GLY A 99 -16.38 -7.26 -6.06
C GLY A 99 -17.31 -7.35 -7.30
N ILE A 100 -16.77 -7.21 -8.53
CA ILE A 100 -17.52 -7.27 -9.78
C ILE A 100 -17.42 -8.68 -10.34
N VAL A 101 -18.58 -9.35 -10.54
CA VAL A 101 -18.62 -10.72 -11.06
C VAL A 101 -18.31 -10.74 -12.56
N ASP A 102 -17.36 -11.57 -12.96
CA ASP A 102 -17.10 -11.95 -14.34
C ASP A 102 -18.10 -13.03 -14.78
N ASP A 103 -18.88 -12.75 -15.81
CA ASP A 103 -19.92 -13.68 -16.30
C ASP A 103 -19.35 -14.95 -16.97
N GLU A 104 -18.10 -14.89 -17.44
CA GLU A 104 -17.46 -16.03 -18.08
C GLU A 104 -16.96 -17.06 -17.08
N THR A 105 -16.40 -16.59 -15.97
CA THR A 105 -15.80 -17.45 -14.95
C THR A 105 -16.72 -17.69 -13.75
N GLY A 106 -17.68 -16.80 -13.52
CA GLY A 106 -18.54 -16.77 -12.33
C GLY A 106 -17.82 -16.32 -11.07
N GLY A 107 -16.54 -15.95 -11.16
CA GLY A 107 -15.73 -15.35 -10.11
C GLY A 107 -15.73 -13.82 -10.18
N GLU A 108 -15.01 -13.18 -9.26
CA GLU A 108 -14.77 -11.75 -9.33
C GLU A 108 -13.59 -11.45 -10.25
N TYR A 109 -13.60 -10.27 -10.88
CA TYR A 109 -12.39 -9.77 -11.51
C TYR A 109 -11.31 -9.57 -10.44
N GLU A 110 -10.16 -10.21 -10.63
CA GLU A 110 -8.99 -10.15 -9.75
C GLU A 110 -7.81 -9.54 -10.53
N ILE A 111 -7.06 -8.66 -9.89
CA ILE A 111 -5.78 -8.22 -10.46
C ILE A 111 -4.79 -9.36 -10.29
N LEU A 112 -4.43 -9.95 -11.41
CA LEU A 112 -3.44 -11.03 -11.48
C LEU A 112 -2.06 -10.43 -11.26
N GLY A 113 -1.22 -11.14 -10.54
CA GLY A 113 0.12 -10.66 -10.18
C GLY A 113 0.31 -10.61 -8.67
N ILE A 114 1.48 -10.17 -8.25
CA ILE A 114 1.82 -10.09 -6.83
C ILE A 114 1.65 -8.65 -6.38
N GLY A 115 0.77 -8.45 -5.41
CA GLY A 115 0.64 -7.20 -4.67
C GLY A 115 0.99 -7.40 -3.20
N GLY A 116 1.42 -6.35 -2.55
CA GLY A 116 1.75 -6.41 -1.15
C GLY A 116 2.06 -5.04 -0.56
N SER A 117 2.15 -5.05 0.75
CA SER A 117 2.49 -3.88 1.56
C SER A 117 3.61 -4.23 2.53
N TRP A 118 4.54 -3.33 2.66
CA TRP A 118 5.63 -3.41 3.63
C TRP A 118 5.48 -2.29 4.64
N PHE A 119 5.45 -2.66 5.91
CA PHE A 119 5.18 -1.76 7.01
C PHE A 119 6.35 -1.73 7.99
N GLY A 120 6.68 -0.55 8.49
CA GLY A 120 7.48 -0.36 9.67
C GLY A 120 6.61 0.10 10.83
N LEU A 121 6.79 -0.53 11.99
CA LEU A 121 6.05 -0.24 13.20
C LEU A 121 6.96 0.42 14.23
N GLU A 122 6.40 1.35 14.99
CA GLU A 122 7.10 1.96 16.12
C GLU A 122 6.16 2.25 17.27
N ARG A 123 6.73 2.28 18.48
CA ARG A 123 6.03 2.76 19.66
C ARG A 123 6.21 4.27 19.76
N GLN A 124 5.10 4.97 19.82
CA GLN A 124 5.11 6.42 19.92
C GLN A 124 5.63 6.88 21.28
N VAL A 125 6.35 8.01 21.30
CA VAL A 125 6.92 8.61 22.50
C VAL A 125 6.46 10.05 22.60
N GLY A 126 5.66 10.34 23.62
CA GLY A 126 5.09 11.67 23.81
C GLY A 126 3.86 11.95 22.92
N GLY A 127 3.23 13.10 23.13
CA GLY A 127 2.05 13.50 22.38
C GLY A 127 0.78 12.72 22.75
N ALA A 128 -0.20 12.80 21.87
CA ALA A 128 -1.51 12.17 22.07
C ALA A 128 -1.44 10.63 21.94
N ASP A 129 -0.50 10.11 21.16
CA ASP A 129 -0.33 8.68 20.88
C ASP A 129 0.72 8.00 21.80
N ASP A 130 1.18 8.66 22.88
CA ASP A 130 2.23 8.14 23.76
C ASP A 130 1.95 6.71 24.22
N GLY A 131 2.94 5.83 23.99
CA GLY A 131 2.87 4.41 24.30
C GLY A 131 2.14 3.54 23.27
N LEU A 132 1.39 4.11 22.32
CA LEU A 132 0.70 3.36 21.27
C LEU A 132 1.69 2.87 20.21
N ILE A 133 1.39 1.72 19.62
CA ILE A 133 2.09 1.22 18.43
C ILE A 133 1.39 1.80 17.20
N LYS A 134 2.16 2.32 16.25
CA LYS A 134 1.68 2.89 15.00
C LYS A 134 2.56 2.45 13.82
N PHE A 135 2.03 2.53 12.61
CA PHE A 135 2.87 2.47 11.42
C PHE A 135 3.68 3.75 11.29
N ALA A 136 5.01 3.62 11.29
CA ALA A 136 5.92 4.71 10.97
C ALA A 136 5.99 4.96 9.47
N TRP A 137 5.81 3.90 8.69
CA TRP A 137 5.78 3.98 7.24
C TRP A 137 5.10 2.77 6.63
N GLN A 138 4.57 2.94 5.39
CA GLN A 138 4.07 1.89 4.51
C GLN A 138 4.61 2.07 3.11
N ARG A 139 4.95 0.96 2.45
CA ARG A 139 5.31 0.91 1.04
C ARG A 139 4.54 -0.20 0.35
N ASP A 140 3.81 0.16 -0.69
CA ASP A 140 3.05 -0.79 -1.48
C ASP A 140 3.75 -1.09 -2.80
N TRP A 141 3.51 -2.26 -3.31
CA TRP A 141 3.82 -2.62 -4.68
C TRP A 141 2.66 -3.43 -5.27
N PHE A 142 2.43 -3.25 -6.54
CA PHE A 142 1.42 -3.97 -7.30
C PHE A 142 1.83 -4.07 -8.76
N ASP A 143 1.23 -5.04 -9.47
CA ASP A 143 1.51 -5.24 -10.89
C ASP A 143 0.66 -4.26 -11.72
N MET A 144 1.23 -3.12 -12.09
CA MET A 144 0.55 -2.09 -12.89
C MET A 144 0.04 -2.61 -14.23
N PRO A 145 0.79 -3.42 -15.01
CA PRO A 145 0.27 -4.02 -16.24
C PRO A 145 -0.97 -4.89 -16.00
N SER A 146 -0.96 -5.74 -14.97
CA SER A 146 -2.12 -6.56 -14.60
C SER A 146 -3.30 -5.72 -14.13
N THR A 147 -3.05 -4.64 -13.37
CA THR A 147 -4.07 -3.66 -12.97
C THR A 147 -4.75 -3.04 -14.17
N ALA A 148 -3.96 -2.52 -15.11
CA ALA A 148 -4.49 -1.92 -16.33
C ALA A 148 -5.27 -2.92 -17.18
N HIS A 149 -4.78 -4.17 -17.27
CA HIS A 149 -5.47 -5.24 -17.98
C HIS A 149 -6.85 -5.53 -17.36
N THR A 150 -6.91 -5.73 -16.05
CA THR A 150 -8.17 -6.03 -15.34
C THR A 150 -9.19 -4.90 -15.52
N PHE A 151 -8.77 -3.63 -15.40
CA PHE A 151 -9.65 -2.50 -15.66
C PHE A 151 -10.19 -2.51 -17.09
N MET A 152 -9.35 -2.81 -18.08
CA MET A 152 -9.79 -2.91 -19.48
C MET A 152 -10.81 -4.05 -19.70
N GLU A 153 -10.66 -5.19 -19.03
CA GLU A 153 -11.64 -6.28 -19.13
C GLU A 153 -12.98 -5.89 -18.49
N ILE A 154 -12.97 -5.26 -17.31
CA ILE A 154 -14.19 -4.73 -16.68
C ILE A 154 -14.90 -3.69 -17.59
N LEU A 155 -14.11 -2.80 -18.23
CA LEU A 155 -14.63 -1.81 -19.18
C LEU A 155 -15.24 -2.46 -20.41
N LYS A 156 -14.56 -3.43 -21.04
CA LYS A 156 -15.05 -4.17 -22.22
C LYS A 156 -16.33 -4.93 -21.92
N ALA A 157 -16.45 -5.48 -20.70
CA ALA A 157 -17.65 -6.16 -20.24
C ALA A 157 -18.83 -5.20 -19.94
N GLY A 158 -18.58 -3.90 -19.97
CA GLY A 158 -19.61 -2.89 -19.63
C GLY A 158 -20.02 -2.89 -18.18
N LYS A 159 -19.15 -3.39 -17.29
CA LYS A 159 -19.42 -3.58 -15.85
C LYS A 159 -18.75 -2.56 -14.95
N ALA A 160 -18.00 -1.61 -15.52
CA ALA A 160 -17.32 -0.58 -14.73
C ALA A 160 -18.37 0.36 -14.10
N PRO A 161 -18.42 0.48 -12.76
CA PRO A 161 -19.25 1.50 -12.11
C PRO A 161 -18.76 2.90 -12.47
N ASP A 162 -19.67 3.88 -12.38
CA ASP A 162 -19.36 5.29 -12.70
C ASP A 162 -18.19 5.81 -11.85
N THR A 163 -18.09 5.40 -10.58
CA THR A 163 -17.00 5.76 -9.67
C THR A 163 -15.65 5.28 -10.18
N LEU A 164 -15.56 4.05 -10.68
CA LEU A 164 -14.33 3.51 -11.28
C LEU A 164 -13.99 4.24 -12.59
N LEU A 165 -15.01 4.60 -13.40
CA LEU A 165 -14.80 5.36 -14.63
C LEU A 165 -14.19 6.75 -14.34
N GLU A 166 -14.70 7.44 -13.32
CA GLU A 166 -14.14 8.72 -12.89
C GLU A 166 -12.73 8.57 -12.33
N ARG A 167 -12.47 7.52 -11.55
CA ARG A 167 -11.13 7.19 -11.03
C ARG A 167 -10.10 7.00 -12.15
N ILE A 168 -10.45 6.24 -13.20
CA ILE A 168 -9.56 6.00 -14.35
C ILE A 168 -9.22 7.30 -15.08
N LYS A 169 -10.15 8.25 -15.17
CA LYS A 169 -9.92 9.54 -15.84
C LYS A 169 -8.95 10.44 -15.08
N VAL A 170 -8.91 10.36 -13.76
CA VAL A 170 -8.10 11.24 -12.91
C VAL A 170 -6.83 10.59 -12.37
N SER A 171 -6.58 9.30 -12.67
CA SER A 171 -5.37 8.64 -12.19
C SER A 171 -4.10 9.21 -12.83
N GLY A 172 -3.08 9.46 -12.01
CA GLY A 172 -1.78 9.97 -12.42
C GLY A 172 -1.60 11.47 -12.22
N HIS A 173 -0.92 12.09 -13.17
CA HIS A 173 -0.43 13.48 -13.08
C HIS A 173 -1.46 14.51 -12.57
N GLY A 174 -1.04 15.27 -11.57
CA GLY A 174 -1.84 16.34 -10.98
C GLY A 174 -2.77 15.90 -9.84
N VAL A 175 -2.81 14.61 -9.53
CA VAL A 175 -3.48 14.11 -8.32
C VAL A 175 -2.56 14.37 -7.11
N PRO A 176 -3.09 14.87 -5.97
CA PRO A 176 -2.29 15.07 -4.77
C PRO A 176 -1.54 13.81 -4.34
N GLY A 177 -0.28 13.97 -3.98
CA GLY A 177 0.58 12.84 -3.58
C GLY A 177 1.40 12.24 -4.72
N HIS A 178 1.14 12.58 -5.98
CA HIS A 178 1.95 12.15 -7.12
C HIS A 178 3.07 13.16 -7.41
N TYR A 179 4.29 12.65 -7.53
CA TYR A 179 5.51 13.45 -7.71
C TYR A 179 6.40 12.84 -8.78
N HIS A 180 7.06 13.70 -9.55
CA HIS A 180 8.23 13.25 -10.32
C HIS A 180 9.33 12.78 -9.37
N LEU A 181 10.15 11.84 -9.80
CA LEU A 181 11.22 11.27 -8.97
C LEU A 181 12.14 12.32 -8.33
N ALA A 182 12.41 13.41 -9.04
CA ALA A 182 13.27 14.49 -8.55
C ALA A 182 12.64 15.32 -7.41
N ASP A 183 11.32 15.30 -7.30
CA ASP A 183 10.53 16.12 -6.37
C ASP A 183 9.94 15.32 -5.21
N LEU A 184 10.24 14.01 -5.11
CA LEU A 184 9.73 13.14 -4.06
C LEU A 184 10.12 13.66 -2.67
N PRO A 185 9.15 13.89 -1.78
CA PRO A 185 9.43 14.40 -0.43
C PRO A 185 10.08 13.35 0.48
N SER A 186 10.02 12.07 0.11
CA SER A 186 10.65 10.96 0.82
C SER A 186 10.96 9.83 -0.17
N THR A 187 11.87 8.93 0.20
CA THR A 187 12.20 7.77 -0.64
C THR A 187 11.09 6.72 -0.62
N VAL A 188 10.85 6.07 -1.78
CA VAL A 188 10.00 4.88 -1.84
C VAL A 188 10.66 3.66 -1.18
N TRP A 189 11.98 3.66 -1.02
CA TRP A 189 12.63 2.66 -0.18
C TRP A 189 12.35 2.94 1.29
N PRO A 190 12.09 1.90 2.10
CA PRO A 190 11.85 2.08 3.52
C PRO A 190 13.03 2.76 4.22
N PRO A 191 12.77 3.71 5.14
CA PRO A 191 13.83 4.48 5.80
C PRO A 191 14.93 3.68 6.50
N PRO A 192 14.68 2.49 7.12
CA PRO A 192 15.74 1.80 7.85
C PRO A 192 16.63 0.88 7.03
N VAL A 193 16.51 0.88 5.73
CA VAL A 193 17.59 0.31 4.91
C VAL A 193 18.67 1.37 4.85
N GLU A 194 19.46 1.50 5.93
CA GLU A 194 20.64 2.36 5.91
C GLU A 194 21.50 1.96 4.71
N ALA A 195 21.73 2.94 3.84
CA ALA A 195 22.68 2.79 2.75
C ALA A 195 24.07 2.51 3.37
N GLY A 196 24.42 1.25 3.50
CA GLY A 196 25.66 0.81 4.14
C GLY A 196 25.60 -0.57 4.77
N GLU A 197 24.47 -1.02 5.25
CA GLU A 197 24.30 -2.39 5.71
C GLU A 197 23.79 -3.30 4.58
N HIS A 198 24.62 -3.42 3.58
CA HIS A 198 24.87 -4.57 2.73
C HIS A 198 23.76 -5.12 1.84
N ILE A 199 23.66 -4.50 0.71
CA ILE A 199 23.88 -5.31 -0.49
C ILE A 199 25.33 -5.02 -0.90
N THR A 200 26.26 -5.86 -0.48
CA THR A 200 27.49 -6.01 -1.22
C THR A 200 27.03 -6.33 -2.64
N GLN A 201 27.15 -5.38 -3.56
CA GLN A 201 27.01 -5.68 -4.98
C GLN A 201 28.01 -6.79 -5.23
N GLN A 202 27.55 -8.04 -5.30
CA GLN A 202 28.34 -9.08 -5.91
C GLN A 202 28.61 -8.56 -7.31
N LYS A 203 29.85 -8.13 -7.53
CA LYS A 203 30.35 -7.79 -8.85
C LYS A 203 29.90 -8.92 -9.77
N ALA A 204 29.10 -8.59 -10.78
CA ALA A 204 28.71 -9.57 -11.76
C ALA A 204 30.00 -10.29 -12.24
N PRO A 205 30.01 -11.63 -12.34
CA PRO A 205 31.17 -12.32 -12.82
C PRO A 205 31.55 -11.72 -14.18
N GLU A 206 32.82 -11.32 -14.35
CA GLU A 206 33.33 -10.87 -15.62
C GLU A 206 33.10 -11.99 -16.63
N VAL A 207 32.23 -11.75 -17.61
CA VAL A 207 32.07 -12.64 -18.75
C VAL A 207 33.36 -12.49 -19.57
N THR A 208 34.31 -13.38 -19.33
CA THR A 208 35.48 -13.52 -20.22
C THR A 208 34.99 -14.05 -21.56
N ALA A 209 35.15 -13.22 -22.59
CA ALA A 209 34.86 -13.55 -23.97
C ALA A 209 35.76 -14.71 -24.49
#